data_487e47f07044198e400340d8d4825fd8
#
_entry.id   487e47f07044198e400340d8d4825fd8
#
_cell.length_a   1.000
_cell.length_b   1.000
_cell.length_c   1.000
_cell.angle_alpha   90.00
_cell.angle_beta   90.00
_cell.angle_gamma   90.00
#
_symmetry.space_group_name_H-M   'P 1'
#
loop_
_entity.id
_entity.type
_entity.pdbx_description
1 polymer ?
#
loop_
_entity_poly.entity_id
_entity_poly.type
_entity_poly.pdbx_seq_one_letter_code
_entity_poly.pdbx_strand_id
1 'polypeptide(L)'
;MKIIAYDNCKPGVTLETIKPYLQEEVSNAWRLWKAGIVQENYARADAPGVVIVFECASVDEVKSYVDEFPLSKKGFLDWHYVALDAPLPLEYLFNPAVDTHEPFDRRAQNVKQ
;
A
#
# COMPACT_ATOMS: atom_id res chain seq x y z
N MET A 1 3.79 10.71 -2.67
CA MET A 1 4.43 9.41 -2.96
C MET A 1 3.36 8.34 -3.07
N LYS A 2 3.44 7.54 -4.10
CA LYS A 2 2.53 6.43 -4.30
C LYS A 2 3.02 5.23 -3.50
N ILE A 3 2.15 4.64 -2.69
CA ILE A 3 2.50 3.50 -1.83
C ILE A 3 1.44 2.44 -1.99
N ILE A 4 1.87 1.21 -2.25
CA ILE A 4 0.99 0.06 -2.32
C ILE A 4 0.95 -0.61 -0.95
N ALA A 5 -0.25 -0.86 -0.45
CA ALA A 5 -0.46 -1.73 0.70
C ALA A 5 -1.26 -2.94 0.23
N TYR A 6 -0.81 -4.13 0.58
CA TYR A 6 -1.56 -5.34 0.28
C TYR A 6 -1.56 -6.26 1.49
N ASP A 7 -2.60 -7.06 1.62
CA ASP A 7 -2.77 -7.92 2.76
C ASP A 7 -2.94 -9.38 2.40
N ASN A 8 -2.71 -10.21 3.40
CA ASN A 8 -3.09 -11.61 3.40
C ASN A 8 -3.90 -11.86 4.66
N CYS A 9 -4.95 -12.68 4.57
CA CYS A 9 -5.65 -13.14 5.76
C CYS A 9 -4.75 -14.07 6.55
N LYS A 10 -4.72 -13.90 7.87
CA LYS A 10 -3.99 -14.81 8.75
C LYS A 10 -4.62 -16.20 8.73
N PRO A 11 -3.83 -17.25 9.04
CA PRO A 11 -4.37 -18.62 9.10
C PRO A 11 -5.60 -18.70 9.99
N GLY A 12 -6.62 -19.42 9.51
CA GLY A 12 -7.87 -19.60 10.24
C GLY A 12 -8.89 -18.48 10.07
N VAL A 13 -8.52 -17.36 9.45
CA VAL A 13 -9.46 -16.29 9.13
C VAL A 13 -10.22 -16.65 7.87
N THR A 14 -11.55 -16.67 7.95
CA THR A 14 -12.45 -17.02 6.85
C THR A 14 -13.37 -15.86 6.53
N LEU A 15 -14.14 -15.99 5.44
CA LEU A 15 -15.16 -15.01 5.11
C LEU A 15 -16.16 -14.82 6.25
N GLU A 16 -16.52 -15.91 6.93
CA GLU A 16 -17.44 -15.85 8.08
C GLU A 16 -16.84 -15.03 9.22
N THR A 17 -15.52 -15.12 9.42
CA THR A 17 -14.82 -14.34 10.44
C THR A 17 -14.88 -12.83 10.16
N ILE A 18 -14.70 -12.43 8.91
CA ILE A 18 -14.60 -11.02 8.54
C ILE A 18 -15.95 -10.38 8.21
N LYS A 19 -16.94 -11.18 7.85
CA LYS A 19 -18.24 -10.70 7.38
C LYS A 19 -18.90 -9.66 8.29
N PRO A 20 -18.90 -9.81 9.63
CA PRO A 20 -19.52 -8.83 10.51
C PRO A 20 -18.90 -7.42 10.42
N TYR A 21 -17.66 -7.32 9.94
CA TYR A 21 -16.91 -6.07 9.91
C TYR A 21 -16.83 -5.45 8.52
N LEU A 22 -17.33 -6.13 7.48
CA LEU A 22 -17.15 -5.69 6.09
C LEU A 22 -17.78 -4.35 5.79
N GLN A 23 -18.97 -4.07 6.31
CA GLN A 23 -19.62 -2.80 6.03
C GLN A 23 -18.79 -1.62 6.53
N GLU A 24 -18.26 -1.73 7.74
CA GLU A 24 -17.42 -0.70 8.34
C GLU A 24 -16.06 -0.59 7.65
N GLU A 25 -15.50 -1.74 7.28
CA GLU A 25 -14.26 -1.83 6.52
C GLU A 25 -14.36 -1.06 5.20
N VAL A 26 -15.40 -1.33 4.41
CA VAL A 26 -15.64 -0.70 3.12
C VAL A 26 -15.96 0.78 3.29
N SER A 27 -16.71 1.13 4.32
CA SER A 27 -17.04 2.51 4.64
C SER A 27 -15.78 3.33 4.94
N ASN A 28 -14.82 2.75 5.66
CA ASN A 28 -13.55 3.40 5.93
C ASN A 28 -12.73 3.61 4.66
N ALA A 29 -12.68 2.59 3.80
CA ALA A 29 -12.00 2.71 2.50
C ALA A 29 -12.62 3.81 1.64
N TRP A 30 -13.94 3.91 1.62
CA TRP A 30 -14.68 4.96 0.93
C TRP A 30 -14.28 6.36 1.41
N ARG A 31 -14.20 6.57 2.73
CA ARG A 31 -13.82 7.86 3.28
C ARG A 31 -12.42 8.27 2.85
N LEU A 32 -11.48 7.33 2.85
CA LEU A 32 -10.11 7.58 2.42
C LEU A 32 -10.03 7.85 0.92
N TRP A 33 -10.83 7.15 0.12
CA TRP A 33 -10.92 7.40 -1.31
C TRP A 33 -11.48 8.80 -1.58
N LYS A 34 -12.54 9.17 -0.91
CA LYS A 34 -13.16 10.48 -1.08
C LYS A 34 -12.19 11.60 -0.67
N ALA A 35 -11.34 11.36 0.32
CA ALA A 35 -10.34 12.32 0.76
C ALA A 35 -9.11 12.39 -0.17
N GLY A 36 -9.03 11.55 -1.19
CA GLY A 36 -7.89 11.50 -2.11
C GLY A 36 -6.67 10.76 -1.58
N ILE A 37 -6.79 10.12 -0.42
CA ILE A 37 -5.71 9.36 0.20
C ILE A 37 -5.57 7.99 -0.46
N VAL A 38 -6.68 7.30 -0.71
CA VAL A 38 -6.72 6.06 -1.49
C VAL A 38 -7.00 6.41 -2.94
N GLN A 39 -6.13 5.99 -3.84
CA GLN A 39 -6.25 6.26 -5.27
C GLN A 39 -6.89 5.08 -6.01
N GLU A 40 -6.56 3.85 -5.62
CA GLU A 40 -7.08 2.64 -6.24
C GLU A 40 -7.24 1.58 -5.17
N ASN A 41 -8.21 0.72 -5.34
CA ASN A 41 -8.50 -0.36 -4.40
C ASN A 41 -8.99 -1.57 -5.20
N TYR A 42 -8.30 -2.70 -5.04
CA TYR A 42 -8.59 -3.93 -5.79
C TYR A 42 -8.69 -5.11 -4.84
N ALA A 43 -9.57 -6.06 -5.19
CA ALA A 43 -9.49 -7.39 -4.62
C ALA A 43 -8.36 -8.15 -5.31
N ARG A 44 -7.63 -8.96 -4.55
CA ARG A 44 -6.59 -9.83 -5.14
C ARG A 44 -7.25 -10.99 -5.88
N ALA A 45 -6.72 -11.31 -7.06
CA ALA A 45 -7.17 -12.46 -7.83
C ALA A 45 -6.45 -13.75 -7.45
N ASP A 46 -5.26 -13.62 -6.83
CA ASP A 46 -4.37 -14.75 -6.52
C ASP A 46 -4.57 -15.32 -5.11
N ALA A 47 -5.16 -14.56 -4.20
CA ALA A 47 -5.35 -14.95 -2.81
C ALA A 47 -6.43 -14.07 -2.17
N PRO A 48 -7.05 -14.51 -1.06
CA PRO A 48 -7.95 -13.63 -0.30
C PRO A 48 -7.18 -12.41 0.22
N GLY A 49 -7.67 -11.21 -0.12
CA GLY A 49 -7.03 -9.99 0.30
C GLY A 49 -7.30 -8.85 -0.67
N VAL A 50 -6.71 -7.72 -0.36
CA VAL A 50 -6.85 -6.50 -1.17
C VAL A 50 -5.50 -5.88 -1.48
N VAL A 51 -5.48 -5.08 -2.53
CA VAL A 51 -4.35 -4.20 -2.87
C VAL A 51 -4.89 -2.78 -2.91
N ILE A 52 -4.31 -1.92 -2.12
CA ILE A 52 -4.72 -0.53 -2.03
C ILE A 52 -3.54 0.37 -2.43
N VAL A 53 -3.80 1.31 -3.32
CA VAL A 53 -2.81 2.29 -3.74
C VAL A 53 -3.11 3.59 -3.01
N PHE A 54 -2.16 4.02 -2.17
CA PHE A 54 -2.26 5.26 -1.39
C PHE A 54 -1.41 6.36 -2.02
N GLU A 55 -1.87 7.59 -1.85
CA GLU A 55 -1.06 8.78 -2.07
C GLU A 55 -0.78 9.41 -0.72
N CYS A 56 0.41 9.22 -0.20
CA CYS A 56 0.83 9.64 1.14
C CYS A 56 2.29 10.07 1.12
N ALA A 57 2.71 10.75 2.18
CA ALA A 57 4.08 11.22 2.29
C ALA A 57 5.07 10.10 2.65
N SER A 58 4.61 9.07 3.35
CA SER A 58 5.47 7.99 3.85
C SER A 58 4.70 6.71 4.09
N VAL A 59 5.45 5.61 4.23
CA VAL A 59 4.87 4.31 4.64
C VAL A 59 4.26 4.41 6.04
N ASP A 60 4.88 5.15 6.95
CA ASP A 60 4.35 5.31 8.30
C ASP A 60 2.99 6.00 8.29
N GLU A 61 2.80 6.96 7.40
CA GLU A 61 1.49 7.60 7.22
C GLU A 61 0.44 6.59 6.73
N VAL A 62 0.80 5.76 5.75
CA VAL A 62 -0.09 4.70 5.25
C VAL A 62 -0.45 3.73 6.37
N LYS A 63 0.52 3.32 7.18
CA LYS A 63 0.27 2.43 8.32
C LYS A 63 -0.72 3.04 9.30
N SER A 64 -0.65 4.34 9.54
CA SER A 64 -1.59 5.01 10.45
C SER A 64 -3.03 4.91 9.96
N TYR A 65 -3.25 4.99 8.64
CA TYR A 65 -4.57 4.80 8.06
C TYR A 65 -5.01 3.34 8.08
N VAL A 66 -4.10 2.43 7.72
CA VAL A 66 -4.39 1.00 7.68
C VAL A 66 -4.77 0.47 9.06
N ASP A 67 -4.10 0.95 10.11
CA ASP A 67 -4.37 0.54 11.48
C ASP A 67 -5.78 0.91 11.96
N GLU A 68 -6.42 1.86 11.31
CA GLU A 68 -7.79 2.26 11.64
C GLU A 68 -8.86 1.36 11.02
N PHE A 69 -8.50 0.51 10.06
CA PHE A 69 -9.46 -0.42 9.48
C PHE A 69 -9.91 -1.46 10.53
N PRO A 70 -11.22 -1.77 10.59
CA PRO A 70 -11.73 -2.75 11.56
C PRO A 70 -11.02 -4.10 11.52
N LEU A 71 -10.76 -4.64 10.33
CA LEU A 71 -10.09 -5.94 10.20
C LEU A 71 -8.64 -5.88 10.68
N SER A 72 -7.97 -4.74 10.52
CA SER A 72 -6.62 -4.54 11.06
C SER A 72 -6.64 -4.47 12.58
N LYS A 73 -7.60 -3.76 13.16
CA LYS A 73 -7.75 -3.66 14.61
C LYS A 73 -8.01 -5.01 15.25
N LYS A 74 -8.71 -5.90 14.54
CA LYS A 74 -8.98 -7.26 15.01
C LYS A 74 -7.79 -8.20 14.86
N GLY A 75 -6.75 -7.77 14.13
CA GLY A 75 -5.57 -8.60 13.92
C GLY A 75 -5.78 -9.74 12.94
N PHE A 76 -6.72 -9.64 12.02
CA PHE A 76 -7.05 -10.69 11.05
C PHE A 76 -6.15 -10.69 9.81
N LEU A 77 -5.41 -9.60 9.58
CA LEU A 77 -4.69 -9.37 8.33
C LEU A 77 -3.20 -9.17 8.59
N ASP A 78 -2.38 -9.69 7.66
CA ASP A 78 -0.96 -9.35 7.57
C ASP A 78 -0.79 -8.37 6.43
N TRP A 79 -0.31 -7.18 6.74
CA TRP A 79 -0.12 -6.11 5.77
C TRP A 79 1.34 -6.02 5.31
N HIS A 80 1.50 -5.73 4.03
CA HIS A 80 2.79 -5.49 3.39
C HIS A 80 2.73 -4.16 2.65
N TYR A 81 3.83 -3.44 2.62
CA TYR A 81 3.89 -2.10 2.06
C TYR A 81 5.01 -2.01 1.04
N VAL A 82 4.72 -1.39 -0.11
CA VAL A 82 5.72 -1.13 -1.16
C VAL A 82 5.61 0.35 -1.51
N ALA A 83 6.62 1.11 -1.15
CA ALA A 83 6.72 2.50 -1.57
C ALA A 83 7.28 2.55 -2.98
N LEU A 84 6.71 3.40 -3.82
CA LEU A 84 7.06 3.49 -5.23
C LEU A 84 7.78 4.79 -5.52
N ASP A 85 8.66 4.74 -6.50
CA ASP A 85 9.40 5.90 -6.98
C ASP A 85 9.50 5.83 -8.50
N ALA A 86 9.97 6.92 -9.11
CA ALA A 86 10.19 6.93 -10.53
C ALA A 86 11.24 5.88 -10.92
N PRO A 87 11.02 5.13 -12.02
CA PRO A 87 11.99 4.13 -12.45
C PRO A 87 13.27 4.82 -12.97
N LEU A 88 14.34 4.70 -12.18
CA LEU A 88 15.62 5.32 -12.48
C LEU A 88 16.15 4.97 -13.89
N PRO A 89 16.04 3.73 -14.39
CA PRO A 89 16.54 3.40 -15.72
C PRO A 89 15.91 4.18 -16.86
N LEU A 90 14.74 4.78 -16.69
CA LEU A 90 14.12 5.59 -17.75
C LEU A 90 14.91 6.86 -18.05
N GLU A 91 15.63 7.40 -17.09
CA GLU A 91 16.50 8.56 -17.33
C GLU A 91 17.63 8.24 -18.30
N TYR A 92 18.03 6.99 -18.38
CA TYR A 92 19.12 6.55 -19.27
C TYR A 92 18.80 6.82 -20.73
N LEU A 93 17.54 6.88 -21.11
CA LEU A 93 17.12 7.22 -22.48
C LEU A 93 17.59 8.61 -22.89
N PHE A 94 17.69 9.52 -21.95
CA PHE A 94 18.02 10.93 -22.22
C PHE A 94 19.39 11.33 -21.67
N ASN A 95 19.90 10.57 -20.73
CA ASN A 95 21.17 10.83 -20.06
C ASN A 95 21.93 9.52 -19.79
N PRO A 96 22.82 9.09 -20.71
CA PRO A 96 23.57 7.85 -20.54
C PRO A 96 24.50 7.85 -19.32
N ALA A 97 24.75 9.00 -18.69
CA ALA A 97 25.58 9.09 -17.49
C ALA A 97 24.83 8.70 -16.22
N VAL A 98 23.52 8.49 -16.29
CA VAL A 98 22.73 8.03 -15.13
C VAL A 98 23.16 6.62 -14.75
N ASP A 99 23.47 6.42 -13.48
CA ASP A 99 23.79 5.11 -12.95
C ASP A 99 22.52 4.29 -12.81
N THR A 100 22.43 3.20 -13.59
CA THR A 100 21.29 2.28 -13.57
C THR A 100 21.53 1.05 -12.73
N HIS A 101 22.71 0.91 -12.11
CA HIS A 101 23.07 -0.28 -11.34
C HIS A 101 22.50 -0.26 -9.92
N GLU A 102 22.25 0.91 -9.37
CA GLU A 102 21.86 1.08 -7.99
C GLU A 102 20.59 1.93 -7.86
N PRO A 103 19.46 1.48 -8.46
CA PRO A 103 18.22 2.26 -8.43
C PRO A 103 17.68 2.47 -7.00
N PHE A 104 18.02 1.58 -6.08
CA PHE A 104 17.58 1.70 -4.70
C PHE A 104 18.38 2.73 -3.90
N ASP A 105 19.63 2.98 -4.27
CA ASP A 105 20.47 3.97 -3.59
C ASP A 105 19.93 5.39 -3.78
N ARG A 106 19.44 5.70 -4.97
CA ARG A 106 18.81 7.00 -5.23
C ARG A 106 17.67 7.24 -4.25
N ARG A 107 16.86 6.23 -3.99
CA ARG A 107 15.75 6.33 -3.04
C ARG A 107 16.25 6.55 -1.62
N ALA A 108 17.26 5.81 -1.21
CA ALA A 108 17.87 5.99 0.11
C ALA A 108 18.42 7.41 0.28
N GLN A 109 19.05 7.96 -0.75
CA GLN A 109 19.56 9.33 -0.75
C GLN A 109 18.42 10.35 -0.62
N ASN A 110 17.32 10.15 -1.32
CA ASN A 110 16.17 11.04 -1.25
C ASN A 110 15.55 11.04 0.15
N VAL A 111 15.53 9.91 0.81
CA VAL A 111 15.00 9.79 2.18
C VAL A 111 15.88 10.54 3.18
N LYS A 112 17.18 10.63 2.93
CA LYS A 112 18.13 11.32 3.81
C LYS A 112 18.06 12.84 3.68
N GLN A 113 17.50 13.32 2.61
CA GLN A 113 17.33 14.75 2.36
C GLN A 113 16.08 15.28 3.03
#